data_22025e544de167b316107888f24ad01d
#
_entry.id   22025e544de167b316107888f24ad01d
#
_cell.length_a   1.000
_cell.length_b   1.000
_cell.length_c   1.000
_cell.angle_alpha   90.00
_cell.angle_beta   90.00
_cell.angle_gamma   90.00
#
_symmetry.space_group_name_H-M   'P 1'
#
loop_
_entity.id
_entity.type
_entity.pdbx_description
1 polymer ?
#
loop_
_entity_poly.entity_id
_entity_poly.type
_entity_poly.pdbx_seq_one_letter_code
_entity_poly.pdbx_strand_id
1 'polypeptide(L)'
;MAWLNAVPKPDRDSRRGQAEAPQNKLTRLEDLKRQKITPQMPPNPAPHIIDRLIEMGITEAAGMGAVPLSWREIVAWQEGTWVRLPPWEARLMRTLSQAYLTESRLAESENHPAPWHSGPDRRAIETEQARLEAVLG
;
A
#
# COMPACT_ATOMS: atom_id res chain seq x y z
N MET A 1 -0.79 0.74 4.96
CA MET A 1 -2.17 1.20 4.62
C MET A 1 -2.55 0.88 3.17
N ALA A 2 -1.82 1.38 2.19
CA ALA A 2 -2.16 1.20 0.77
C ALA A 2 -2.37 -0.28 0.39
N TRP A 3 -1.47 -1.15 0.79
CA TRP A 3 -1.57 -2.58 0.53
C TRP A 3 -2.80 -3.21 1.19
N LEU A 4 -3.10 -2.85 2.45
CA LEU A 4 -4.27 -3.35 3.17
C LEU A 4 -5.59 -2.86 2.58
N ASN A 5 -5.62 -1.64 2.08
CA ASN A 5 -6.82 -1.03 1.50
C ASN A 5 -7.06 -1.42 0.05
N ALA A 6 -6.09 -2.06 -0.60
CA ALA A 6 -6.24 -2.51 -1.98
C ALA A 6 -7.13 -3.76 -2.08
N VAL A 7 -7.91 -3.83 -3.13
CA VAL A 7 -8.66 -5.03 -3.51
C VAL A 7 -7.77 -5.85 -4.45
N PRO A 8 -7.31 -7.05 -4.05
CA PRO A 8 -6.43 -7.84 -4.89
C PRO A 8 -7.17 -8.34 -6.13
N LYS A 9 -6.50 -8.24 -7.28
CA LYS A 9 -6.98 -8.75 -8.56
C LYS A 9 -6.05 -9.86 -9.04
N PRO A 10 -6.59 -10.95 -9.63
CA PRO A 10 -5.76 -11.99 -10.22
C PRO A 10 -4.96 -11.45 -11.39
N ASP A 11 -3.74 -11.96 -11.58
CA ASP A 11 -2.91 -11.60 -12.72
C ASP A 11 -3.58 -12.00 -14.03
N ARG A 12 -3.52 -11.15 -15.05
CA ARG A 12 -4.13 -11.39 -16.35
C ARG A 12 -3.63 -12.65 -17.03
N ASP A 13 -2.38 -13.02 -16.78
CA ASP A 13 -1.72 -14.19 -17.36
C ASP A 13 -1.96 -15.47 -16.56
N SER A 14 -2.63 -15.39 -15.41
CA SER A 14 -2.98 -16.57 -14.61
C SER A 14 -4.24 -17.24 -15.16
N ARG A 15 -4.33 -18.58 -14.99
CA ARG A 15 -5.56 -19.32 -15.30
C ARG A 15 -6.79 -18.75 -14.60
N ARG A 16 -6.60 -18.14 -13.44
CA ARG A 16 -7.65 -17.47 -12.65
C ARG A 16 -8.09 -16.15 -13.26
N GLY A 17 -7.17 -15.41 -13.91
CA GLY A 17 -7.48 -14.17 -14.61
C GLY A 17 -8.19 -14.39 -15.95
N GLN A 18 -8.05 -15.59 -16.52
CA GLN A 18 -8.72 -15.99 -17.78
C GLN A 18 -10.11 -16.60 -17.56
N ALA A 19 -10.37 -17.10 -16.35
CA ALA A 19 -11.70 -17.55 -15.96
C ALA A 19 -12.51 -16.35 -15.46
N GLU A 20 -13.78 -16.27 -15.84
CA GLU A 20 -14.76 -15.34 -15.25
C GLU A 20 -15.02 -15.73 -13.77
N ALA A 21 -14.00 -15.64 -12.93
CA ALA A 21 -14.14 -15.91 -11.52
C ALA A 21 -14.88 -14.72 -10.85
N PRO A 22 -15.75 -14.99 -9.86
CA PRO A 22 -16.36 -13.91 -9.08
C PRO A 22 -15.26 -13.04 -8.50
N GLN A 23 -15.23 -11.76 -8.90
CA GLN A 23 -14.24 -10.81 -8.43
C GLN A 23 -14.39 -10.65 -6.93
N ASN A 24 -13.33 -10.95 -6.19
CA ASN A 24 -13.27 -10.62 -4.78
C ASN A 24 -13.28 -9.08 -4.65
N LYS A 25 -14.36 -8.55 -4.10
CA LYS A 25 -14.54 -7.10 -3.92
C LYS A 25 -14.04 -6.61 -2.56
N LEU A 26 -13.52 -7.50 -1.72
CA LEU A 26 -13.04 -7.17 -0.40
C LEU A 26 -11.61 -6.64 -0.46
N THR A 27 -11.33 -5.60 0.34
CA THR A 27 -9.95 -5.19 0.59
C THR A 27 -9.21 -6.25 1.40
N ARG A 28 -7.87 -6.24 1.35
CA ARG A 28 -7.07 -7.17 2.17
C ARG A 28 -7.36 -7.01 3.66
N LEU A 29 -7.58 -5.78 4.12
CA LEU A 29 -7.92 -5.51 5.51
C LEU A 29 -9.26 -6.15 5.89
N GLU A 30 -10.27 -6.04 5.04
CA GLU A 30 -11.59 -6.65 5.27
C GLU A 30 -11.51 -8.17 5.28
N ASP A 31 -10.73 -8.75 4.37
CA ASP A 31 -10.53 -10.19 4.30
C ASP A 31 -9.79 -10.71 5.55
N LEU A 32 -8.74 -10.03 6.00
CA LEU A 32 -8.04 -10.34 7.23
C LEU A 32 -8.96 -10.25 8.46
N LYS A 33 -9.77 -9.21 8.53
CA LYS A 33 -10.78 -9.08 9.61
C LYS A 33 -11.78 -10.22 9.60
N ARG A 34 -12.23 -10.62 8.42
CA ARG A 34 -13.13 -11.78 8.25
C ARG A 34 -12.49 -13.08 8.73
N GLN A 35 -11.18 -13.25 8.50
CA GLN A 35 -10.40 -14.40 8.98
C GLN A 35 -9.97 -14.25 10.45
N LYS A 36 -10.29 -13.14 11.11
CA LYS A 36 -9.88 -12.81 12.49
C LYS A 36 -8.35 -12.74 12.65
N ILE A 37 -7.66 -12.33 11.60
CA ILE A 37 -6.21 -12.13 11.59
C ILE A 37 -5.89 -10.64 11.76
N THR A 38 -5.08 -10.31 12.76
CA THR A 38 -4.57 -8.95 12.94
C THR A 38 -3.32 -8.76 12.08
N PRO A 39 -3.30 -7.74 11.17
CA PRO A 39 -2.10 -7.48 10.37
C PRO A 39 -0.95 -7.03 11.26
N GLN A 40 0.23 -7.64 11.08
CA GLN A 40 1.45 -7.29 11.79
C GLN A 40 2.14 -6.11 11.10
N MET A 41 1.63 -4.92 11.33
CA MET A 41 2.24 -3.70 10.81
C MET A 41 3.45 -3.29 11.65
N PRO A 42 4.50 -2.71 11.03
CA PRO A 42 5.60 -2.12 11.78
C PRO A 42 5.10 -0.96 12.66
N PRO A 43 5.75 -0.71 13.80
CA PRO A 43 5.39 0.41 14.66
C PRO A 43 5.52 1.74 13.91
N ASN A 44 4.58 2.64 14.14
CA ASN A 44 4.61 3.98 13.56
C ASN A 44 5.30 4.94 14.55
N PRO A 45 6.51 5.46 14.23
CA PRO A 45 7.23 6.37 15.12
C PRO A 45 6.64 7.78 15.19
N ALA A 46 5.76 8.14 14.26
CA ALA A 46 5.18 9.47 14.14
C ALA A 46 3.68 9.42 13.79
N PRO A 47 2.82 8.97 14.72
CA PRO A 47 1.39 8.80 14.46
C PRO A 47 0.72 10.08 13.98
N HIS A 48 1.10 11.25 14.49
CA HIS A 48 0.54 12.55 14.12
C HIS A 48 0.74 12.90 12.64
N ILE A 49 1.82 12.45 12.01
CA ILE A 49 2.07 12.67 10.57
C ILE A 49 1.07 11.88 9.75
N ILE A 50 0.84 10.63 10.10
CA ILE A 50 -0.13 9.78 9.40
C ILE A 50 -1.56 10.28 9.63
N ASP A 51 -1.90 10.70 10.84
CA ASP A 51 -3.22 11.27 11.15
C ASP A 51 -3.50 12.52 10.31
N ARG A 52 -2.53 13.41 10.18
CA ARG A 52 -2.61 14.59 9.31
C ARG A 52 -2.78 14.23 7.84
N LEU A 53 -2.02 13.24 7.37
CA LEU A 53 -2.12 12.76 5.99
C LEU A 53 -3.52 12.19 5.71
N ILE A 54 -4.09 11.43 6.64
CA ILE A 54 -5.44 10.89 6.54
C ILE A 54 -6.47 12.02 6.53
N GLU A 55 -6.33 13.01 7.39
CA GLU A 55 -7.23 14.18 7.44
C GLU A 55 -7.18 15.01 6.14
N MET A 56 -6.02 15.11 5.50
CA MET A 56 -5.86 15.73 4.18
C MET A 56 -6.51 14.92 3.04
N GLY A 57 -6.88 13.65 3.29
CA GLY A 57 -7.47 12.74 2.31
C GLY A 57 -6.49 11.79 1.63
N ILE A 58 -5.23 11.78 2.01
CA ILE A 58 -4.12 10.96 1.48
C ILE A 58 -3.78 11.27 0.02
N THR A 59 -4.77 11.36 -0.85
CA THR A 59 -4.66 11.62 -2.28
C THR A 59 -5.73 12.62 -2.70
N GLU A 60 -5.58 13.17 -3.88
CA GLU A 60 -6.53 14.10 -4.50
C GLU A 60 -7.24 13.42 -5.66
N ALA A 61 -8.52 13.67 -5.83
CA ALA A 61 -9.27 13.18 -6.98
C ALA A 61 -9.00 14.06 -8.20
N ALA A 62 -8.63 13.45 -9.30
CA ALA A 62 -8.49 14.12 -10.59
C ALA A 62 -9.16 13.29 -11.68
N GLY A 63 -10.06 13.87 -12.43
CA GLY A 63 -10.91 13.31 -13.48
C GLY A 63 -10.81 11.82 -13.84
N MET A 64 -9.62 11.30 -14.05
CA MET A 64 -9.34 9.91 -14.45
C MET A 64 -8.77 9.05 -13.33
N GLY A 65 -8.83 9.46 -12.08
CA GLY A 65 -8.33 8.70 -10.94
C GLY A 65 -7.71 9.57 -9.85
N ALA A 66 -6.98 8.93 -8.93
CA ALA A 66 -6.30 9.61 -7.84
C ALA A 66 -4.92 10.12 -8.27
N VAL A 67 -4.57 11.30 -7.80
CA VAL A 67 -3.24 11.92 -7.94
C VAL A 67 -2.67 12.24 -6.56
N PRO A 68 -1.34 12.44 -6.44
CA PRO A 68 -0.76 12.88 -5.17
C PRO A 68 -1.35 14.21 -4.72
N LEU A 69 -1.42 14.43 -3.41
CA LEU A 69 -1.81 15.72 -2.83
C LEU A 69 -0.98 16.84 -3.46
N SER A 70 -1.67 17.87 -3.98
CA SER A 70 -1.05 19.07 -4.50
C SER A 70 -0.61 19.99 -3.36
N TRP A 71 0.30 20.91 -3.65
CA TRP A 71 0.65 21.97 -2.70
C TRP A 71 -0.55 22.82 -2.33
N ARG A 72 -1.49 23.00 -3.24
CA ARG A 72 -2.73 23.72 -3.00
C ARG A 72 -3.57 23.05 -1.91
N GLU A 73 -3.74 21.74 -1.97
CA GLU A 73 -4.49 20.99 -0.95
C GLU A 73 -3.80 21.04 0.41
N ILE A 74 -2.49 20.93 0.45
CA ILE A 74 -1.72 21.03 1.70
C ILE A 74 -1.86 22.44 2.31
N VAL A 75 -1.80 23.48 1.51
CA VAL A 75 -2.02 24.86 1.97
C VAL A 75 -3.45 25.07 2.45
N ALA A 76 -4.44 24.60 1.69
CA ALA A 76 -5.85 24.69 2.06
C ALA A 76 -6.14 23.99 3.39
N TRP A 77 -5.56 22.82 3.60
CA TRP A 77 -5.68 22.11 4.88
C TRP A 77 -5.10 22.92 6.04
N GLN A 78 -3.90 23.51 5.87
CA GLN A 78 -3.28 24.36 6.87
C GLN A 78 -4.15 25.59 7.20
N GLU A 79 -4.72 26.23 6.20
CA GLU A 79 -5.62 27.37 6.38
C GLU A 79 -6.93 26.97 7.10
N GLY A 80 -7.51 25.84 6.71
CA GLY A 80 -8.75 25.35 7.30
C GLY A 80 -8.63 24.85 8.72
N THR A 81 -7.48 24.31 9.10
CA THR A 81 -7.22 23.72 10.42
C THR A 81 -6.44 24.61 11.37
N TRP A 82 -5.89 25.73 10.89
CA TRP A 82 -4.96 26.61 11.63
C TRP A 82 -3.69 25.91 12.10
N VAL A 83 -3.34 24.77 11.50
CA VAL A 83 -2.11 24.03 11.75
C VAL A 83 -1.06 24.45 10.72
N ARG A 84 0.06 24.98 11.18
CA ARG A 84 1.18 25.30 10.32
C ARG A 84 2.17 24.16 10.29
N LEU A 85 2.41 23.64 9.10
CA LEU A 85 3.42 22.62 8.86
C LEU A 85 4.79 23.28 8.62
N PRO A 86 5.86 22.81 9.26
CA PRO A 86 7.19 23.20 8.84
C PRO A 86 7.45 22.71 7.41
N PRO A 87 8.31 23.37 6.63
CA PRO A 87 8.54 23.03 5.22
C PRO A 87 8.90 21.56 4.98
N TRP A 88 9.68 20.95 5.85
CA TRP A 88 10.06 19.54 5.74
C TRP A 88 8.85 18.60 5.88
N GLU A 89 7.94 18.91 6.79
CA GLU A 89 6.74 18.11 7.01
C GLU A 89 5.76 18.22 5.84
N ALA A 90 5.58 19.43 5.30
CA ALA A 90 4.77 19.64 4.10
C ALA A 90 5.32 18.84 2.89
N ARG A 91 6.63 18.82 2.70
CA ARG A 91 7.28 17.99 1.67
C ARG A 91 7.07 16.50 1.94
N LEU A 92 7.16 16.09 3.21
CA LEU A 92 6.94 14.71 3.61
C LEU A 92 5.50 14.27 3.31
N MET A 93 4.50 15.10 3.58
CA MET A 93 3.10 14.80 3.24
C MET A 93 2.94 14.48 1.75
N ARG A 94 3.55 15.27 0.90
CA ARG A 94 3.51 15.05 -0.54
C ARG A 94 4.26 13.78 -0.95
N THR A 95 5.41 13.51 -0.37
CA THR A 95 6.18 12.28 -0.60
C THR A 95 5.39 11.03 -0.16
N LEU A 96 4.75 11.08 1.00
CA LEU A 96 3.92 9.98 1.49
C LEU A 96 2.69 9.74 0.62
N SER A 97 2.07 10.81 0.11
CA SER A 97 0.96 10.71 -0.83
C SER A 97 1.39 10.01 -2.14
N GLN A 98 2.54 10.38 -2.69
CA GLN A 98 3.12 9.71 -3.87
C GLN A 98 3.41 8.23 -3.60
N ALA A 99 4.04 7.93 -2.46
CA ALA A 99 4.35 6.56 -2.06
C ALA A 99 3.07 5.73 -1.87
N TYR A 100 2.04 6.30 -1.28
CA TYR A 100 0.74 5.65 -1.12
C TYR A 100 0.14 5.25 -2.47
N LEU A 101 0.13 6.18 -3.44
CA LEU A 101 -0.41 5.89 -4.78
C LEU A 101 0.40 4.83 -5.52
N THR A 102 1.72 4.90 -5.45
CA THR A 102 2.59 3.90 -6.07
C THR A 102 2.32 2.52 -5.49
N GLU A 103 2.28 2.41 -4.17
CA GLU A 103 1.99 1.15 -3.48
C GLU A 103 0.56 0.66 -3.74
N SER A 104 -0.42 1.55 -3.82
CA SER A 104 -1.80 1.19 -4.15
C SER A 104 -1.92 0.53 -5.51
N ARG A 105 -1.19 1.01 -6.51
CA ARG A 105 -1.16 0.42 -7.86
C ARG A 105 -0.49 -0.93 -7.88
N LEU A 106 0.65 -1.07 -7.21
CA LEU A 106 1.36 -2.35 -7.07
C LEU A 106 0.53 -3.37 -6.29
N ALA A 107 -0.16 -2.92 -5.23
CA ALA A 107 -0.98 -3.74 -4.36
C ALA A 107 -2.27 -4.26 -5.03
N GLU A 108 -2.63 -3.79 -6.21
CA GLU A 108 -3.72 -4.37 -7.00
C GLU A 108 -3.41 -5.79 -7.47
N SER A 109 -2.14 -6.16 -7.64
CA SER A 109 -1.75 -7.54 -7.90
C SER A 109 -1.93 -8.40 -6.65
N GLU A 110 -2.60 -9.54 -6.78
CA GLU A 110 -2.76 -10.49 -5.66
C GLU A 110 -1.43 -11.05 -5.17
N ASN A 111 -0.40 -11.07 -6.03
CA ASN A 111 0.93 -11.60 -5.74
C ASN A 111 1.87 -10.57 -5.10
N HIS A 112 1.48 -9.31 -5.02
CA HIS A 112 2.32 -8.28 -4.40
C HIS A 112 2.40 -8.49 -2.89
N PRO A 113 3.62 -8.75 -2.34
CA PRO A 113 3.79 -9.02 -0.92
C PRO A 113 3.54 -7.75 -0.08
N ALA A 114 3.18 -7.95 1.19
CA ALA A 114 3.07 -6.85 2.13
C ALA A 114 4.42 -6.11 2.27
N PRO A 115 4.43 -4.76 2.30
CA PRO A 115 5.67 -3.97 2.33
C PRO A 115 6.55 -4.21 3.56
N TRP A 116 5.97 -4.70 4.65
CA TRP A 116 6.71 -5.02 5.88
C TRP A 116 7.29 -6.44 5.92
N HIS A 117 7.01 -7.28 4.93
CA HIS A 117 7.68 -8.56 4.75
C HIS A 117 9.03 -8.35 4.07
N SER A 118 10.03 -7.92 4.84
CA SER A 118 11.39 -7.69 4.38
C SER A 118 12.31 -8.92 4.47
N GLY A 119 11.76 -10.06 4.89
CA GLY A 119 12.50 -11.32 4.88
C GLY A 119 12.41 -12.01 3.51
N PRO A 120 13.40 -12.82 3.14
CA PRO A 120 13.29 -13.65 1.95
C PRO A 120 12.05 -14.53 2.09
N ASP A 121 11.18 -14.50 1.10
CA ASP A 121 10.02 -15.37 1.04
C ASP A 121 10.46 -16.82 1.20
N ARG A 122 9.70 -17.59 1.99
CA ARG A 122 9.98 -19.02 2.21
C ARG A 122 10.23 -19.76 0.90
N ARG A 123 9.46 -19.40 -0.14
CA ARG A 123 9.63 -19.93 -1.50
C ARG A 123 10.96 -19.53 -2.13
N ALA A 124 11.42 -18.30 -1.90
CA ALA A 124 12.71 -17.84 -2.39
C ALA A 124 13.85 -18.59 -1.70
N ILE A 125 13.75 -18.85 -0.39
CA ILE A 125 14.70 -19.65 0.38
C ILE A 125 14.72 -21.10 -0.12
N GLU A 126 13.57 -21.72 -0.29
CA GLU A 126 13.44 -23.09 -0.79
C GLU A 126 14.00 -23.23 -2.22
N THR A 127 13.74 -22.24 -3.08
CA THR A 127 14.28 -22.22 -4.45
C THR A 127 15.80 -22.06 -4.45
N GLU A 128 16.33 -21.20 -3.59
CA GLU A 128 17.78 -21.00 -3.46
C GLU A 128 18.47 -22.22 -2.85
N GLN A 129 17.86 -22.85 -1.86
CA GLN A 129 18.33 -24.11 -1.30
C GLN A 129 18.35 -25.23 -2.36
N ALA A 130 17.28 -25.36 -3.13
CA ALA A 130 17.21 -26.33 -4.22
C ALA A 130 18.29 -26.07 -5.29
N ARG A 131 18.57 -24.80 -5.59
CA ARG A 131 19.67 -24.42 -6.49
C ARG A 131 21.04 -24.80 -5.93
N LEU A 132 21.28 -24.50 -4.67
CA LEU A 132 22.53 -24.85 -3.99
C LEU A 132 22.73 -26.36 -3.91
N GLU A 133 21.71 -27.12 -3.59
CA GLU A 133 21.72 -28.56 -3.57
C GLU A 133 22.03 -29.16 -4.97
N ALA A 134 21.43 -28.58 -6.02
CA ALA A 134 21.69 -29.01 -7.39
C ALA A 134 23.14 -28.74 -7.85
N VAL A 135 23.78 -27.69 -7.32
CA VAL A 135 25.18 -27.33 -7.65
C VAL A 135 26.18 -28.12 -6.80
N LEU A 136 25.83 -28.46 -5.57
CA LEU A 136 26.71 -29.18 -4.62
C LEU A 136 26.52 -30.70 -4.66
N GLY A 137 25.43 -31.15 -5.22
CA GLY A 137 25.16 -32.57 -5.44
C GLY A 137 25.82 -33.10 -6.69
#